data_92a92a2267d1d22396f2f91854d1b227
#
_entry.id   92a92a2267d1d22396f2f91854d1b227
#
_cell.length_a   1.000
_cell.length_b   1.000
_cell.length_c   1.000
_cell.angle_alpha   90.00
_cell.angle_beta   90.00
_cell.angle_gamma   90.00
#
_symmetry.space_group_name_H-M   'P 1'
#
loop_
_entity.id
_entity.type
_entity.pdbx_description
1 polymer ?
#
loop_
_entity_poly.entity_id
_entity_poly.type
_entity_poly.pdbx_seq_one_letter_code
_entity_poly.pdbx_strand_id
1 'polypeptide(L)'
;GASRRDGLVCDGSWLATAAVDEPDPSAVMVGDCPRSRTVRWSWDTGHVTAEPQPTPRPAKPRLLQDGRDMFWSLAPLVVGCILLAGLVGMCSFQLGGTKRGPIPSYDAAQALRADAKTLGFPIRLPQLPGGWTPNSGGRGGIENGRADPATGQRRNAATSIVGFISPTGRYLSLTQSNADEDKLVGSIHPSMYPTGTVDVGGTRWVVYEGSDENGAVEPVWTTRLTGPGGATQLAITGAGSIDQFRTLASATQSQPPLPAR
;
A
#
# COMPACT_ATOMS: atom_id res chain seq x y z
N GLY A 1 -16.88 34.41 39.44
CA GLY A 1 -16.37 35.03 38.24
C GLY A 1 -16.45 34.05 37.07
N ALA A 2 -17.48 34.14 36.23
CA ALA A 2 -17.65 33.30 35.04
C ALA A 2 -17.15 34.09 33.83
N SER A 3 -16.14 33.57 33.16
CA SER A 3 -15.63 34.09 31.89
C SER A 3 -16.39 33.44 30.73
N ARG A 4 -17.20 34.21 30.02
CA ARG A 4 -17.78 33.84 28.73
C ARG A 4 -16.75 34.00 27.64
N ARG A 5 -16.53 32.95 26.85
CA ARG A 5 -15.82 33.04 25.58
C ARG A 5 -16.87 33.08 24.46
N ASP A 6 -16.95 34.21 23.81
CA ASP A 6 -17.74 34.37 22.59
C ASP A 6 -16.87 33.88 21.41
N GLY A 7 -17.32 32.82 20.72
CA GLY A 7 -16.68 32.31 19.50
C GLY A 7 -17.26 33.01 18.28
N LEU A 8 -16.40 33.71 17.52
CA LEU A 8 -16.73 34.20 16.18
C LEU A 8 -16.53 33.07 15.16
N VAL A 9 -17.62 32.72 14.45
CA VAL A 9 -17.57 31.85 13.28
C VAL A 9 -17.60 32.74 12.04
N CYS A 10 -16.51 32.75 11.27
CA CYS A 10 -16.47 33.35 9.93
C CYS A 10 -16.56 32.24 8.89
N ASP A 11 -17.65 32.26 8.10
CA ASP A 11 -17.84 31.39 6.95
C ASP A 11 -17.07 32.01 5.77
N GLY A 12 -16.05 31.28 5.25
CA GLY A 12 -15.21 31.72 4.16
C GLY A 12 -14.87 30.56 3.22
N SER A 13 -15.65 30.42 2.15
CA SER A 13 -15.33 29.55 1.01
C SER A 13 -14.13 30.09 0.24
N TRP A 14 -13.02 29.31 0.17
CA TRP A 14 -11.88 29.62 -0.67
C TRP A 14 -11.72 28.54 -1.75
N LEU A 15 -11.79 29.00 -2.99
CA LEU A 15 -11.31 28.25 -4.15
C LEU A 15 -9.79 28.42 -4.22
N ALA A 16 -9.05 27.31 -4.10
CA ALA A 16 -7.60 27.28 -4.22
C ALA A 16 -7.19 27.15 -5.69
N THR A 17 -6.47 28.17 -6.18
CA THR A 17 -5.64 28.05 -7.38
C THR A 17 -4.18 28.04 -6.94
N ALA A 18 -3.44 27.00 -7.37
CA ALA A 18 -2.06 26.77 -6.99
C ALA A 18 -1.10 27.76 -7.62
N ALA A 19 -0.21 28.37 -6.81
CA ALA A 19 1.14 28.77 -7.21
C ALA A 19 2.00 28.84 -5.95
N VAL A 20 3.12 28.13 -6.01
CA VAL A 20 4.15 28.02 -4.98
C VAL A 20 4.90 29.35 -4.89
N ASP A 21 4.93 29.98 -3.70
CA ASP A 21 6.02 30.85 -3.30
C ASP A 21 6.08 30.94 -1.76
N GLU A 22 7.27 31.00 -1.23
CA GLU A 22 7.62 30.84 0.17
C GLU A 22 7.25 32.12 0.98
N PRO A 23 6.59 32.04 2.18
CA PRO A 23 6.22 33.26 2.92
C PRO A 23 7.28 33.68 3.94
N ASP A 24 7.65 34.95 3.84
CA ASP A 24 8.41 35.75 4.81
C ASP A 24 7.63 35.89 6.14
N PRO A 25 8.22 35.60 7.33
CA PRO A 25 7.52 35.55 8.61
C PRO A 25 7.27 36.91 9.31
N SER A 26 7.33 38.04 8.64
CA SER A 26 7.23 39.38 9.28
C SER A 26 6.07 40.27 8.84
N ALA A 27 5.07 39.79 8.13
CA ALA A 27 3.91 40.60 7.71
C ALA A 27 2.72 40.47 8.69
N VAL A 28 2.62 41.42 9.62
CA VAL A 28 1.39 41.64 10.42
C VAL A 28 0.40 42.42 9.54
N MET A 29 -0.64 41.76 9.06
CA MET A 29 -1.75 42.42 8.41
C MET A 29 -2.80 42.87 9.43
N VAL A 30 -2.93 44.18 9.63
CA VAL A 30 -4.06 44.81 10.30
C VAL A 30 -5.17 44.99 9.26
N GLY A 31 -6.21 44.16 9.36
CA GLY A 31 -7.39 44.25 8.53
C GLY A 31 -8.49 45.10 9.25
N ASP A 32 -8.84 46.22 8.65
CA ASP A 32 -9.97 47.06 9.07
C ASP A 32 -11.29 46.32 8.83
N CYS A 33 -12.11 46.15 9.91
CA CYS A 33 -13.48 45.65 9.84
C CYS A 33 -14.43 46.81 9.59
N PRO A 34 -15.33 46.78 8.59
CA PRO A 34 -16.35 47.81 8.42
C PRO A 34 -17.44 47.66 9.48
N ARG A 35 -17.83 48.82 10.01
CA ARG A 35 -18.81 49.04 11.08
C ARG A 35 -20.08 48.21 10.93
N SER A 36 -20.38 47.44 11.96
CA SER A 36 -21.64 46.73 12.15
C SER A 36 -22.83 47.72 12.33
N ARG A 37 -23.86 47.57 11.49
CA ARG A 37 -25.17 48.21 11.74
C ARG A 37 -25.83 47.51 12.91
N THR A 38 -26.05 48.25 13.99
CA THR A 38 -26.91 47.82 15.09
C THR A 38 -28.36 47.88 14.64
N VAL A 39 -29.01 46.75 14.49
CA VAL A 39 -30.46 46.65 14.33
C VAL A 39 -31.07 46.69 15.72
N ARG A 40 -31.81 47.78 16.00
CA ARG A 40 -32.55 47.97 17.26
C ARG A 40 -33.91 47.24 17.11
N TRP A 41 -34.09 46.16 17.85
CA TRP A 41 -35.35 45.47 17.97
C TRP A 41 -36.23 46.25 19.00
N SER A 42 -37.36 46.81 18.56
CA SER A 42 -38.38 47.40 19.40
C SER A 42 -39.37 46.28 19.77
N TRP A 43 -39.52 46.03 21.07
CA TRP A 43 -40.55 45.12 21.58
C TRP A 43 -41.83 45.91 21.75
N ASP A 44 -42.78 45.71 20.83
CA ASP A 44 -44.16 46.23 20.99
C ASP A 44 -44.90 45.21 21.87
N THR A 45 -45.29 45.67 23.08
CA THR A 45 -46.12 44.90 24.01
C THR A 45 -47.59 45.02 23.58
N GLY A 46 -47.95 44.28 22.53
CA GLY A 46 -49.38 44.06 22.19
C GLY A 46 -49.98 43.05 23.16
N HIS A 47 -51.00 43.45 23.89
CA HIS A 47 -51.88 42.59 24.69
C HIS A 47 -52.52 41.53 23.78
N VAL A 48 -51.99 40.30 23.80
CA VAL A 48 -52.63 39.15 23.16
C VAL A 48 -53.51 38.48 24.17
N THR A 49 -54.86 38.56 23.94
CA THR A 49 -55.88 37.78 24.64
C THR A 49 -55.52 36.28 24.44
N ALA A 50 -55.26 35.63 25.55
CA ALA A 50 -54.91 34.19 25.53
C ALA A 50 -56.14 33.34 25.15
N GLU A 51 -56.12 32.80 23.94
CA GLU A 51 -56.98 31.71 23.51
C GLU A 51 -56.56 30.43 24.24
N PRO A 52 -57.49 29.62 24.78
CA PRO A 52 -57.08 28.41 25.53
C PRO A 52 -56.38 27.43 24.61
N GLN A 53 -55.07 27.22 24.83
CA GLN A 53 -54.28 26.23 24.12
C GLN A 53 -54.82 24.83 24.42
N PRO A 54 -55.04 23.99 23.39
CA PRO A 54 -55.38 22.59 23.58
C PRO A 54 -54.22 21.88 24.32
N THR A 55 -54.57 21.15 25.37
CA THR A 55 -53.62 20.35 26.18
C THR A 55 -52.69 19.52 25.30
N PRO A 56 -51.35 19.61 25.48
CA PRO A 56 -50.41 18.81 24.70
C PRO A 56 -50.66 17.31 24.95
N ARG A 57 -50.92 16.57 23.87
CA ARG A 57 -50.99 15.12 23.94
C ARG A 57 -49.65 14.58 24.46
N PRO A 58 -49.66 13.59 25.39
CA PRO A 58 -48.43 13.05 25.91
C PRO A 58 -47.56 12.52 24.75
N ALA A 59 -46.37 13.06 24.61
CA ALA A 59 -45.40 12.61 23.63
C ALA A 59 -45.06 11.15 23.90
N LYS A 60 -45.31 10.29 22.94
CA LYS A 60 -44.91 8.86 23.01
C LYS A 60 -43.40 8.80 23.20
N PRO A 61 -42.89 7.90 24.06
CA PRO A 61 -41.45 7.77 24.30
C PRO A 61 -40.72 7.50 23.00
N ARG A 62 -39.79 8.36 22.63
CA ARG A 62 -39.04 8.37 21.36
C ARG A 62 -38.10 7.15 21.18
N LEU A 63 -37.86 6.39 22.24
CA LEU A 63 -36.98 5.22 22.25
C LEU A 63 -37.50 4.00 21.48
N LEU A 64 -38.79 3.93 21.13
CA LEU A 64 -39.38 2.81 20.41
C LEU A 64 -39.80 3.13 18.97
N GLN A 65 -39.68 4.40 18.54
CA GLN A 65 -40.12 4.85 17.23
C GLN A 65 -39.00 4.87 16.20
N ASP A 66 -37.73 5.04 16.61
CA ASP A 66 -36.60 5.20 15.72
C ASP A 66 -36.10 3.88 15.08
N GLY A 67 -36.19 2.74 15.77
CA GLY A 67 -35.69 1.46 15.27
C GLY A 67 -36.49 0.91 14.09
N ARG A 68 -37.79 1.14 14.07
CA ARG A 68 -38.70 0.58 13.05
C ARG A 68 -38.69 1.40 11.76
N ASP A 69 -38.60 2.73 11.88
CA ASP A 69 -38.53 3.63 10.74
C ASP A 69 -37.14 3.55 10.08
N MET A 70 -36.09 3.38 10.89
CA MET A 70 -34.74 3.15 10.41
C MET A 70 -34.61 1.79 9.67
N PHE A 71 -35.28 0.75 10.17
CA PHE A 71 -35.33 -0.55 9.50
C PHE A 71 -36.03 -0.45 8.12
N TRP A 72 -37.17 0.24 8.03
CA TRP A 72 -37.90 0.38 6.78
C TRP A 72 -37.20 1.28 5.77
N SER A 73 -36.38 2.22 6.19
CA SER A 73 -35.55 3.05 5.30
C SER A 73 -34.31 2.32 4.81
N LEU A 74 -33.71 1.41 5.63
CA LEU A 74 -32.54 0.63 5.26
C LEU A 74 -32.88 -0.64 4.45
N ALA A 75 -34.04 -1.25 4.68
CA ALA A 75 -34.42 -2.48 4.03
C ALA A 75 -34.40 -2.42 2.49
N PRO A 76 -35.00 -1.40 1.83
CA PRO A 76 -34.96 -1.32 0.36
C PRO A 76 -33.54 -1.09 -0.18
N LEU A 77 -32.70 -0.38 0.56
CA LEU A 77 -31.31 -0.16 0.18
C LEU A 77 -30.48 -1.44 0.25
N VAL A 78 -30.66 -2.22 1.32
CA VAL A 78 -30.00 -3.53 1.47
C VAL A 78 -30.47 -4.51 0.41
N VAL A 79 -31.77 -4.58 0.13
CA VAL A 79 -32.32 -5.41 -0.95
C VAL A 79 -31.79 -4.97 -2.30
N GLY A 80 -31.71 -3.67 -2.57
CA GLY A 80 -31.14 -3.12 -3.79
C GLY A 80 -29.66 -3.50 -3.97
N CYS A 81 -28.87 -3.40 -2.89
CA CYS A 81 -27.47 -3.81 -2.91
C CYS A 81 -27.29 -5.32 -3.16
N ILE A 82 -28.13 -6.16 -2.54
CA ILE A 82 -28.09 -7.62 -2.77
C ILE A 82 -28.46 -7.96 -4.21
N LEU A 83 -29.48 -7.32 -4.76
CA LEU A 83 -29.88 -7.53 -6.16
C LEU A 83 -28.79 -7.05 -7.15
N LEU A 84 -28.20 -5.89 -6.90
CA LEU A 84 -27.09 -5.39 -7.71
C LEU A 84 -25.86 -6.28 -7.62
N ALA A 85 -25.49 -6.71 -6.41
CA ALA A 85 -24.37 -7.64 -6.20
C ALA A 85 -24.61 -9.00 -6.89
N GLY A 86 -25.87 -9.48 -6.90
CA GLY A 86 -26.26 -10.69 -7.61
C GLY A 86 -26.20 -10.55 -9.13
N LEU A 87 -26.65 -9.39 -9.67
CA LEU A 87 -26.61 -9.11 -11.09
C LEU A 87 -25.19 -8.92 -11.64
N VAL A 88 -24.29 -8.33 -10.86
CA VAL A 88 -22.88 -8.11 -11.23
C VAL A 88 -22.03 -9.37 -11.04
N GLY A 89 -22.62 -10.47 -10.48
CA GLY A 89 -21.91 -11.74 -10.27
C GLY A 89 -20.78 -11.67 -9.23
N MET A 90 -20.73 -10.60 -8.41
CA MET A 90 -19.70 -10.41 -7.40
C MET A 90 -19.92 -11.19 -6.09
N CYS A 91 -21.11 -11.81 -5.92
CA CYS A 91 -21.39 -12.66 -4.77
C CYS A 91 -21.32 -14.14 -5.15
N SER A 92 -20.11 -14.68 -5.26
CA SER A 92 -19.92 -16.13 -5.13
C SER A 92 -19.97 -16.49 -3.64
N PHE A 93 -21.17 -16.56 -3.07
CA PHE A 93 -21.38 -17.19 -1.76
C PHE A 93 -21.15 -18.70 -1.90
N GLN A 94 -19.88 -19.12 -1.71
CA GLN A 94 -19.58 -20.54 -1.52
C GLN A 94 -19.85 -20.90 -0.05
N LEU A 95 -21.01 -21.51 0.20
CA LEU A 95 -21.36 -22.13 1.50
C LEU A 95 -20.55 -23.40 1.80
N GLY A 96 -19.48 -23.66 1.11
CA GLY A 96 -18.53 -24.72 1.40
C GLY A 96 -17.17 -24.09 1.66
N GLY A 97 -16.54 -24.49 2.77
CA GLY A 97 -15.24 -23.96 3.19
C GLY A 97 -14.26 -23.81 2.03
N THR A 98 -13.34 -22.87 2.13
CA THR A 98 -12.34 -22.53 1.12
C THR A 98 -11.68 -23.80 0.58
N LYS A 99 -12.20 -24.35 -0.52
CA LYS A 99 -11.45 -25.31 -1.31
C LYS A 99 -10.22 -24.52 -1.79
N ARG A 100 -9.03 -24.95 -1.37
CA ARG A 100 -7.80 -24.46 -2.01
C ARG A 100 -7.99 -24.67 -3.50
N GLY A 101 -8.30 -23.61 -4.20
CA GLY A 101 -8.30 -23.60 -5.66
C GLY A 101 -6.91 -24.00 -6.16
N PRO A 102 -6.77 -24.46 -7.40
CA PRO A 102 -5.46 -24.68 -7.98
C PRO A 102 -4.65 -23.40 -7.83
N ILE A 103 -3.42 -23.52 -7.31
CA ILE A 103 -2.49 -22.39 -7.18
C ILE A 103 -2.34 -21.80 -8.58
N PRO A 104 -2.62 -20.49 -8.81
CA PRO A 104 -2.41 -19.89 -10.11
C PRO A 104 -0.97 -20.14 -10.55
N SER A 105 -0.79 -20.81 -11.66
CA SER A 105 0.55 -21.07 -12.20
C SER A 105 0.99 -19.86 -13.02
N TYR A 106 2.18 -19.34 -12.72
CA TYR A 106 2.82 -18.26 -13.47
C TYR A 106 3.93 -18.85 -14.36
N ASP A 107 3.97 -18.48 -15.64
CA ASP A 107 5.07 -18.90 -16.51
C ASP A 107 6.33 -18.03 -16.27
N ALA A 108 7.03 -18.36 -15.20
CA ALA A 108 8.27 -17.70 -14.83
C ALA A 108 9.36 -17.82 -15.91
N ALA A 109 9.40 -18.94 -16.64
CA ALA A 109 10.41 -19.15 -17.66
C ALA A 109 10.22 -18.21 -18.85
N GLN A 110 8.98 -18.05 -19.32
CA GLN A 110 8.65 -17.12 -20.39
C GLN A 110 8.91 -15.68 -19.97
N ALA A 111 8.46 -15.30 -18.76
CA ALA A 111 8.61 -13.96 -18.24
C ALA A 111 10.09 -13.57 -18.08
N LEU A 112 10.90 -14.38 -17.42
CA LEU A 112 12.33 -14.12 -17.23
C LEU A 112 13.11 -14.07 -18.54
N ARG A 113 12.75 -14.90 -19.56
CA ARG A 113 13.34 -14.79 -20.91
C ARG A 113 12.97 -13.47 -21.59
N ALA A 114 11.74 -12.98 -21.42
CA ALA A 114 11.32 -11.68 -21.93
C ALA A 114 12.05 -10.54 -21.21
N ASP A 115 12.26 -10.68 -19.90
CA ASP A 115 12.97 -9.71 -19.08
C ASP A 115 14.46 -9.62 -19.46
N ALA A 116 15.10 -10.76 -19.69
CA ALA A 116 16.50 -10.81 -20.15
C ALA A 116 16.74 -10.04 -21.45
N LYS A 117 15.74 -10.00 -22.34
CA LYS A 117 15.80 -9.26 -23.60
C LYS A 117 15.56 -7.77 -23.45
N THR A 118 14.89 -7.33 -22.38
CA THR A 118 14.35 -5.95 -22.28
C THR A 118 14.97 -5.12 -21.18
N LEU A 119 15.41 -5.72 -20.06
CA LEU A 119 15.82 -4.96 -18.89
C LEU A 119 17.28 -4.52 -18.86
N GLY A 120 18.12 -5.06 -19.77
CA GLY A 120 19.50 -4.61 -19.97
C GLY A 120 20.48 -4.97 -18.84
N PHE A 121 20.18 -6.00 -18.05
CA PHE A 121 21.08 -6.59 -17.06
C PHE A 121 20.90 -8.12 -17.03
N PRO A 122 21.90 -8.87 -16.52
CA PRO A 122 21.84 -10.33 -16.51
C PRO A 122 20.67 -10.86 -15.68
N ILE A 123 19.77 -11.62 -16.29
CA ILE A 123 18.65 -12.32 -15.64
C ILE A 123 18.94 -13.81 -15.59
N ARG A 124 18.63 -14.45 -14.47
CA ARG A 124 18.77 -15.91 -14.28
C ARG A 124 17.43 -16.56 -14.07
N LEU A 125 17.27 -17.77 -14.61
CA LEU A 125 16.10 -18.61 -14.39
C LEU A 125 16.44 -19.68 -13.36
N PRO A 126 15.93 -19.60 -12.12
CA PRO A 126 16.23 -20.62 -11.12
C PRO A 126 15.70 -21.99 -11.52
N GLN A 127 16.53 -23.01 -11.33
CA GLN A 127 16.16 -24.40 -11.51
C GLN A 127 15.81 -25.01 -10.15
N LEU A 128 14.58 -24.95 -9.78
CA LEU A 128 14.06 -25.38 -8.49
C LEU A 128 13.76 -26.89 -8.52
N PRO A 129 13.94 -27.59 -7.41
CA PRO A 129 13.56 -29.00 -7.28
C PRO A 129 12.04 -29.17 -7.35
N GLY A 130 11.59 -30.43 -7.50
CA GLY A 130 10.15 -30.73 -7.56
C GLY A 130 9.37 -30.22 -6.35
N GLY A 131 8.12 -29.83 -6.59
CA GLY A 131 7.23 -29.31 -5.55
C GLY A 131 7.25 -27.78 -5.40
N TRP A 132 8.18 -27.07 -6.01
CA TRP A 132 8.15 -25.60 -6.12
C TRP A 132 7.29 -25.19 -7.31
N THR A 133 6.40 -24.21 -7.09
CA THR A 133 5.50 -23.72 -8.13
C THR A 133 5.65 -22.22 -8.30
N PRO A 134 6.00 -21.72 -9.50
CA PRO A 134 5.92 -20.30 -9.78
C PRO A 134 4.46 -19.83 -9.65
N ASN A 135 4.24 -18.78 -8.88
CA ASN A 135 2.88 -18.31 -8.52
C ASN A 135 2.56 -16.90 -9.03
N SER A 136 3.57 -16.06 -9.08
CA SER A 136 3.40 -14.65 -9.44
C SER A 136 4.68 -14.11 -10.08
N GLY A 137 4.57 -12.97 -10.74
CA GLY A 137 5.72 -12.27 -11.26
C GLY A 137 5.35 -10.88 -11.79
N GLY A 138 6.37 -10.07 -11.97
CA GLY A 138 6.21 -8.71 -12.45
C GLY A 138 7.51 -7.99 -12.68
N ARG A 139 7.41 -6.80 -13.21
CA ARG A 139 8.52 -5.85 -13.38
C ARG A 139 8.27 -4.63 -12.50
N GLY A 140 9.35 -4.01 -12.04
CA GLY A 140 9.28 -2.79 -11.28
C GLY A 140 10.42 -1.84 -11.63
N GLY A 141 10.39 -0.67 -11.01
CA GLY A 141 11.45 0.31 -11.07
C GLY A 141 11.78 0.83 -9.68
N ILE A 142 13.04 1.20 -9.46
CA ILE A 142 13.51 1.84 -8.24
C ILE A 142 14.06 3.21 -8.64
N GLU A 143 13.42 4.27 -8.18
CA GLU A 143 13.88 5.64 -8.44
C GLU A 143 15.24 5.87 -7.81
N ASN A 144 16.14 6.50 -8.57
CA ASN A 144 17.52 6.72 -8.13
C ASN A 144 18.21 5.43 -7.62
N GLY A 145 17.78 4.27 -8.14
CA GLY A 145 18.13 2.95 -7.63
C GLY A 145 19.57 2.53 -7.87
N ARG A 146 20.32 3.24 -8.74
CA ARG A 146 21.73 2.93 -9.01
C ARG A 146 22.55 4.19 -9.30
N ALA A 147 23.83 4.14 -8.96
CA ALA A 147 24.79 5.14 -9.42
C ALA A 147 25.35 4.75 -10.79
N ASP A 148 25.47 5.71 -11.69
CA ASP A 148 26.21 5.54 -12.95
C ASP A 148 27.72 5.47 -12.63
N PRO A 149 28.42 4.38 -12.97
CA PRO A 149 29.81 4.20 -12.61
C PRO A 149 30.77 5.21 -13.25
N ALA A 150 30.37 5.83 -14.36
CA ALA A 150 31.21 6.79 -15.07
C ALA A 150 31.01 8.23 -14.57
N THR A 151 29.79 8.59 -14.18
CA THR A 151 29.43 9.99 -13.84
C THR A 151 29.05 10.18 -12.38
N GLY A 152 28.79 9.10 -11.64
CA GLY A 152 28.24 9.14 -10.28
C GLY A 152 26.78 9.62 -10.20
N GLN A 153 26.16 9.96 -11.32
CA GLN A 153 24.76 10.41 -11.33
C GLN A 153 23.82 9.27 -10.95
N ARG A 154 22.79 9.60 -10.20
CA ARG A 154 21.74 8.66 -9.86
C ARG A 154 20.82 8.41 -11.07
N ARG A 155 20.53 7.13 -11.32
CA ARG A 155 19.61 6.68 -12.37
C ARG A 155 18.60 5.71 -11.80
N ASN A 156 17.46 5.61 -12.44
CA ASN A 156 16.48 4.59 -12.12
C ASN A 156 17.02 3.19 -12.41
N ALA A 157 16.69 2.26 -11.54
CA ALA A 157 16.99 0.85 -11.73
C ALA A 157 15.72 0.09 -12.09
N ALA A 158 15.88 -1.00 -12.81
CA ALA A 158 14.78 -1.90 -13.16
C ALA A 158 14.85 -3.17 -12.30
N THR A 159 13.70 -3.78 -12.05
CA THR A 159 13.55 -5.03 -11.31
C THR A 159 12.72 -6.04 -12.10
N SER A 160 13.10 -7.31 -11.99
CA SER A 160 12.31 -8.48 -12.39
C SER A 160 12.02 -9.30 -11.13
N ILE A 161 10.76 -9.59 -10.87
CA ILE A 161 10.29 -10.25 -9.65
C ILE A 161 9.55 -11.51 -10.03
N VAL A 162 9.87 -12.62 -9.37
CA VAL A 162 9.11 -13.88 -9.49
C VAL A 162 8.89 -14.47 -8.10
N GLY A 163 7.63 -14.75 -7.80
CA GLY A 163 7.20 -15.41 -6.58
C GLY A 163 7.03 -16.92 -6.79
N PHE A 164 7.43 -17.68 -5.80
CA PHE A 164 7.35 -19.13 -5.77
C PHE A 164 6.63 -19.61 -4.51
N ILE A 165 5.82 -20.65 -4.67
CA ILE A 165 5.27 -21.40 -3.53
C ILE A 165 6.16 -22.64 -3.34
N SER A 166 6.70 -22.80 -2.15
CA SER A 166 7.52 -23.95 -1.75
C SER A 166 6.67 -25.21 -1.57
N PRO A 167 7.28 -26.41 -1.49
CA PRO A 167 6.54 -27.66 -1.22
C PRO A 167 5.74 -27.65 0.08
N THR A 168 6.12 -26.82 1.05
CA THR A 168 5.42 -26.65 2.32
C THR A 168 4.32 -25.56 2.27
N GLY A 169 4.06 -24.96 1.09
CA GLY A 169 3.06 -23.91 0.91
C GLY A 169 3.52 -22.52 1.34
N ARG A 170 4.84 -22.31 1.57
CA ARG A 170 5.39 -20.99 1.91
C ARG A 170 5.73 -20.20 0.65
N TYR A 171 5.42 -18.90 0.69
CA TYR A 171 5.78 -17.99 -0.39
C TYR A 171 7.19 -17.45 -0.21
N LEU A 172 7.97 -17.47 -1.29
CA LEU A 172 9.26 -16.79 -1.41
C LEU A 172 9.28 -16.01 -2.73
N SER A 173 9.89 -14.84 -2.70
CA SER A 173 10.06 -13.97 -3.86
C SER A 173 11.53 -13.84 -4.20
N LEU A 174 11.88 -13.99 -5.48
CA LEU A 174 13.17 -13.67 -6.05
C LEU A 174 13.06 -12.37 -6.83
N THR A 175 13.79 -11.35 -6.41
CA THR A 175 13.95 -10.10 -7.15
C THR A 175 15.34 -10.02 -7.76
N GLN A 176 15.43 -9.72 -9.04
CA GLN A 176 16.66 -9.49 -9.79
C GLN A 176 16.66 -8.04 -10.27
N SER A 177 17.76 -7.31 -10.05
CA SER A 177 17.81 -5.86 -10.34
C SER A 177 19.21 -5.40 -10.72
N ASN A 178 19.30 -4.30 -11.43
CA ASN A 178 20.54 -3.55 -11.62
C ASN A 178 20.70 -2.41 -10.59
N ALA A 179 19.92 -2.42 -9.53
CA ALA A 179 20.01 -1.47 -8.42
C ALA A 179 21.26 -1.69 -7.56
N ASP A 180 21.62 -0.64 -6.82
CA ASP A 180 22.54 -0.77 -5.69
C ASP A 180 21.84 -1.56 -4.56
N GLU A 181 22.62 -2.25 -3.74
CA GLU A 181 22.09 -3.16 -2.72
C GLU A 181 21.16 -2.46 -1.71
N ASP A 182 21.59 -1.30 -1.19
CA ASP A 182 20.83 -0.51 -0.25
C ASP A 182 19.47 -0.06 -0.82
N LYS A 183 19.45 0.29 -2.12
CA LYS A 183 18.25 0.71 -2.83
C LYS A 183 17.30 -0.45 -3.09
N LEU A 184 17.85 -1.60 -3.45
CA LEU A 184 17.04 -2.81 -3.66
C LEU A 184 16.39 -3.24 -2.34
N VAL A 185 17.16 -3.36 -1.26
CA VAL A 185 16.65 -3.76 0.05
C VAL A 185 15.64 -2.76 0.58
N GLY A 186 15.96 -1.46 0.51
CA GLY A 186 15.06 -0.38 0.94
C GLY A 186 13.76 -0.31 0.13
N SER A 187 13.75 -0.79 -1.13
CA SER A 187 12.52 -0.89 -1.93
C SER A 187 11.63 -2.07 -1.55
N ILE A 188 12.19 -3.10 -0.91
CA ILE A 188 11.43 -4.24 -0.38
C ILE A 188 10.82 -3.84 0.96
N HIS A 189 11.65 -3.33 1.88
CA HIS A 189 11.21 -2.80 3.16
C HIS A 189 12.18 -1.74 3.70
N PRO A 190 11.72 -0.53 4.05
CA PRO A 190 12.59 0.59 4.39
C PRO A 190 13.34 0.45 5.72
N SER A 191 12.86 -0.37 6.66
CA SER A 191 13.46 -0.53 8.00
C SER A 191 14.46 -1.69 8.11
N MET A 192 14.94 -2.22 6.97
CA MET A 192 15.89 -3.33 6.96
C MET A 192 17.32 -2.89 7.24
N TYR A 193 18.06 -3.69 8.01
CA TYR A 193 19.48 -3.52 8.28
C TYR A 193 20.22 -4.86 8.20
N PRO A 194 21.51 -4.86 7.82
CA PRO A 194 22.27 -6.11 7.68
C PRO A 194 22.58 -6.68 9.07
N THR A 195 22.25 -7.96 9.27
CA THR A 195 22.48 -8.67 10.55
C THR A 195 23.56 -9.74 10.44
N GLY A 196 23.88 -10.20 9.23
CA GLY A 196 24.89 -11.23 9.05
C GLY A 196 25.11 -11.63 7.62
N THR A 197 25.85 -12.72 7.44
CA THR A 197 26.08 -13.33 6.14
C THR A 197 25.92 -14.82 6.20
N VAL A 198 25.43 -15.42 5.10
CA VAL A 198 25.30 -16.87 4.92
C VAL A 198 26.05 -17.26 3.65
N ASP A 199 26.85 -18.31 3.73
CA ASP A 199 27.43 -18.92 2.54
C ASP A 199 26.48 -19.96 1.94
N VAL A 200 26.26 -19.85 0.64
CA VAL A 200 25.47 -20.82 -0.13
C VAL A 200 26.33 -21.26 -1.32
N GLY A 201 26.92 -22.44 -1.22
CA GLY A 201 27.73 -23.01 -2.31
C GLY A 201 28.87 -22.12 -2.76
N GLY A 202 29.59 -21.48 -1.84
CA GLY A 202 30.70 -20.58 -2.09
C GLY A 202 30.33 -19.15 -2.46
N THR A 203 29.01 -18.81 -2.49
CA THR A 203 28.53 -17.45 -2.71
C THR A 203 28.06 -16.88 -1.38
N ARG A 204 28.56 -15.68 -1.04
CA ARG A 204 28.16 -14.97 0.18
C ARG A 204 26.88 -14.20 -0.06
N TRP A 205 25.88 -14.47 0.78
CA TRP A 205 24.62 -13.74 0.87
C TRP A 205 24.60 -12.91 2.13
N VAL A 206 24.23 -11.64 2.03
CA VAL A 206 24.00 -10.75 3.16
C VAL A 206 22.57 -10.92 3.62
N VAL A 207 22.39 -11.10 4.92
CA VAL A 207 21.07 -11.24 5.56
C VAL A 207 20.67 -9.90 6.14
N TYR A 208 19.49 -9.45 5.77
CA TYR A 208 18.85 -8.26 6.31
C TYR A 208 17.63 -8.67 7.12
N GLU A 209 17.46 -8.05 8.26
CA GLU A 209 16.28 -8.19 9.13
C GLU A 209 15.75 -6.81 9.45
N GLY A 210 14.49 -6.74 9.86
CA GLY A 210 13.84 -5.50 10.22
C GLY A 210 12.59 -5.75 11.05
N SER A 211 11.99 -4.66 11.50
CA SER A 211 10.71 -4.69 12.20
C SER A 211 9.87 -3.49 11.79
N ASP A 212 8.57 -3.65 11.84
CA ASP A 212 7.58 -2.60 11.68
C ASP A 212 6.67 -2.54 12.93
N GLU A 213 5.59 -1.77 12.83
CA GLU A 213 4.61 -1.63 13.91
C GLU A 213 3.91 -2.97 14.29
N ASN A 214 3.93 -3.96 13.39
CA ASN A 214 3.32 -5.27 13.58
C ASN A 214 4.33 -6.33 14.08
N GLY A 215 5.62 -5.98 14.22
CA GLY A 215 6.68 -6.86 14.68
C GLY A 215 7.77 -7.12 13.66
N ALA A 216 8.42 -8.27 13.73
CA ALA A 216 9.48 -8.65 12.80
C ALA A 216 8.93 -8.84 11.38
N VAL A 217 9.59 -8.23 10.39
CA VAL A 217 9.27 -8.41 8.97
C VAL A 217 10.05 -9.60 8.39
N GLU A 218 9.61 -10.08 7.23
CA GLU A 218 10.27 -11.19 6.54
C GLU A 218 11.71 -10.82 6.18
N PRO A 219 12.70 -11.71 6.40
CA PRO A 219 14.10 -11.43 6.12
C PRO A 219 14.34 -11.26 4.62
N VAL A 220 15.36 -10.48 4.28
CA VAL A 220 15.85 -10.34 2.91
C VAL A 220 17.29 -10.86 2.84
N TRP A 221 17.53 -11.82 1.94
CA TRP A 221 18.86 -12.26 1.61
C TRP A 221 19.28 -11.67 0.28
N THR A 222 20.44 -11.03 0.23
CA THR A 222 20.90 -10.37 -0.99
C THR A 222 22.33 -10.78 -1.36
N THR A 223 22.61 -10.84 -2.66
CA THR A 223 23.94 -11.02 -3.19
C THR A 223 24.08 -10.36 -4.56
N ARG A 224 25.31 -10.04 -4.95
CA ARG A 224 25.61 -9.46 -6.25
C ARG A 224 26.36 -10.47 -7.10
N LEU A 225 25.78 -10.82 -8.24
CA LEU A 225 26.39 -11.72 -9.21
C LEU A 225 26.82 -10.95 -10.45
N THR A 226 28.04 -11.20 -10.90
CA THR A 226 28.59 -10.65 -12.15
C THR A 226 28.48 -11.68 -13.27
N GLY A 227 28.41 -11.22 -14.51
CA GLY A 227 28.33 -12.07 -15.68
C GLY A 227 28.40 -11.29 -16.98
N PRO A 228 28.32 -11.93 -18.13
CA PRO A 228 28.17 -11.27 -19.42
C PRO A 228 26.97 -10.29 -19.37
N GLY A 229 27.20 -9.03 -19.76
CA GLY A 229 26.17 -8.00 -19.71
C GLY A 229 26.11 -7.21 -18.39
N GLY A 230 27.04 -7.44 -17.44
CA GLY A 230 27.15 -6.65 -16.22
C GLY A 230 26.91 -7.41 -14.92
N ALA A 231 26.47 -6.69 -13.90
CA ALA A 231 26.15 -7.24 -12.59
C ALA A 231 24.65 -7.18 -12.32
N THR A 232 24.16 -8.16 -11.56
CA THR A 232 22.77 -8.21 -11.07
C THR A 232 22.80 -8.33 -9.57
N GLN A 233 22.07 -7.48 -8.90
CA GLN A 233 21.74 -7.62 -7.48
C GLN A 233 20.54 -8.55 -7.36
N LEU A 234 20.70 -9.62 -6.59
CA LEU A 234 19.63 -10.55 -6.26
C LEU A 234 19.12 -10.27 -4.86
N ALA A 235 17.82 -10.39 -4.66
CA ALA A 235 17.22 -10.39 -3.33
C ALA A 235 16.17 -11.51 -3.24
N ILE A 236 16.19 -12.25 -2.14
CA ILE A 236 15.19 -13.25 -1.80
C ILE A 236 14.51 -12.81 -0.52
N THR A 237 13.18 -12.77 -0.50
CA THR A 237 12.38 -12.49 0.69
C THR A 237 11.16 -13.41 0.76
N GLY A 238 10.55 -13.53 1.92
CA GLY A 238 9.34 -14.33 2.11
C GLY A 238 9.30 -15.11 3.42
N ALA A 239 8.20 -15.81 3.64
CA ALA A 239 7.93 -16.57 4.87
C ALA A 239 8.55 -17.98 4.87
N GLY A 240 9.57 -18.24 4.05
CA GLY A 240 10.23 -19.53 3.93
C GLY A 240 11.16 -19.85 5.11
N SER A 241 11.51 -21.13 5.27
CA SER A 241 12.59 -21.54 6.16
C SER A 241 13.97 -21.21 5.58
N ILE A 242 15.00 -21.20 6.44
CA ILE A 242 16.39 -20.99 6.03
C ILE A 242 16.81 -21.95 4.89
N ASP A 243 16.38 -23.20 4.96
CA ASP A 243 16.70 -24.20 3.92
C ASP A 243 16.00 -23.88 2.59
N GLN A 244 14.80 -23.30 2.63
CA GLN A 244 14.08 -22.87 1.44
C GLN A 244 14.75 -21.63 0.82
N PHE A 245 15.24 -20.70 1.63
CA PHE A 245 16.09 -19.60 1.15
C PHE A 245 17.35 -20.11 0.50
N ARG A 246 18.06 -21.06 1.14
CA ARG A 246 19.26 -21.71 0.57
C ARG A 246 18.96 -22.41 -0.75
N THR A 247 17.84 -23.12 -0.83
CA THR A 247 17.41 -23.81 -2.05
C THR A 247 17.19 -22.84 -3.20
N LEU A 248 16.43 -21.76 -2.98
CA LEU A 248 16.16 -20.77 -4.01
C LEU A 248 17.43 -19.98 -4.39
N ALA A 249 18.28 -19.65 -3.41
CA ALA A 249 19.57 -19.01 -3.63
C ALA A 249 20.49 -19.87 -4.51
N SER A 250 20.67 -21.11 -4.13
CA SER A 250 21.50 -22.07 -4.88
C SER A 250 20.97 -22.33 -6.30
N ALA A 251 19.64 -22.53 -6.41
CA ALA A 251 18.98 -22.74 -7.69
C ALA A 251 19.11 -21.55 -8.65
N THR A 252 19.27 -20.35 -8.10
CA THR A 252 19.42 -19.12 -8.90
C THR A 252 20.88 -18.88 -9.28
N GLN A 253 21.79 -18.91 -8.30
CA GLN A 253 23.20 -18.54 -8.52
C GLN A 253 23.94 -19.53 -9.40
N SER A 254 23.56 -20.81 -9.37
CA SER A 254 24.18 -21.86 -10.18
C SER A 254 23.85 -21.75 -11.67
N GLN A 255 22.83 -20.98 -12.05
CA GLN A 255 22.44 -20.83 -13.44
C GLN A 255 23.24 -19.73 -14.14
N PRO A 256 23.63 -19.93 -15.40
CA PRO A 256 24.15 -18.85 -16.22
C PRO A 256 23.05 -17.81 -16.50
N PRO A 257 23.43 -16.55 -16.81
CA PRO A 257 22.48 -15.57 -17.29
C PRO A 257 21.80 -16.05 -18.57
N LEU A 258 20.50 -15.74 -18.68
CA LEU A 258 19.73 -15.99 -19.89
C LEU A 258 20.26 -15.11 -21.05
N PRO A 259 20.15 -15.57 -22.30
CA PRO A 259 20.58 -14.78 -23.46
C PRO A 259 19.74 -13.53 -23.59
N ALA A 260 20.40 -12.38 -23.74
CA ALA A 260 19.77 -11.07 -23.93
C ALA A 260 19.30 -10.85 -25.40
N ARG A 261 19.65 -11.74 -26.32
CA ARG A 261 19.28 -11.71 -27.74
C ARG A 261 18.85 -13.08 -28.22
#